data_8230600f78f28dad3bfd6eead88333a3
#
_entry.id   8230600f78f28dad3bfd6eead88333a3
#
_cell.length_a   1.000
_cell.length_b   1.000
_cell.length_c   1.000
_cell.angle_alpha   90.00
_cell.angle_beta   90.00
_cell.angle_gamma   90.00
#
_symmetry.space_group_name_H-M   'P 1'
#
loop_
_entity.id
_entity.type
_entity.pdbx_description
1 polymer ?
#
loop_
_entity_poly.entity_id
_entity_poly.type
_entity_poly.pdbx_seq_one_letter_code
_entity_poly.pdbx_strand_id
1 'polypeptide(L)'
;MTTDKVEPILFIFTGPSGAGKGSVMRALLRDDPTLRKVVTYTTRSPREGEVDGFDYRFVSVQQFLQLVEQGKIFEYENVYRDHYYGSPRELFVPGNDGIIELDYKGRIKYQERWRQVISIFLMPPSLDELKKRILSRSHVANLSARLDNAVEQLRHAKSYDYVVKNDDLDQCVARVADIVRVERLRRDGRYQLDEMIHELQDER
;
A
#
# COMPACT_ATOMS: atom_id res chain seq x y z
N MET A 1 18.52 -1.97 28.92
CA MET A 1 18.25 -3.04 27.93
C MET A 1 17.10 -2.56 27.06
N THR A 2 17.41 -1.84 25.99
CA THR A 2 16.43 -1.54 24.93
C THR A 2 16.27 -2.83 24.13
N THR A 3 15.14 -3.50 24.31
CA THR A 3 14.74 -4.55 23.37
C THR A 3 14.64 -3.90 22.01
N ASP A 4 15.66 -4.06 21.17
CA ASP A 4 15.62 -3.65 19.77
C ASP A 4 14.46 -4.42 19.15
N LYS A 5 13.35 -3.72 18.99
CA LYS A 5 12.14 -4.30 18.39
C LYS A 5 12.44 -4.47 16.90
N VAL A 6 12.22 -5.68 16.40
CA VAL A 6 12.23 -5.98 14.96
C VAL A 6 11.45 -4.90 14.21
N GLU A 7 12.11 -4.19 13.27
CA GLU A 7 11.47 -3.13 12.50
C GLU A 7 10.29 -3.67 11.69
N PRO A 8 9.11 -3.04 11.75
CA PRO A 8 7.97 -3.50 10.99
C PRO A 8 8.20 -3.32 9.48
N ILE A 9 7.62 -4.22 8.69
CA ILE A 9 7.62 -4.12 7.22
C ILE A 9 6.43 -3.30 6.77
N LEU A 10 6.65 -2.40 5.80
CA LEU A 10 5.59 -1.72 5.08
C LEU A 10 5.39 -2.37 3.72
N PHE A 11 4.26 -3.03 3.52
CA PHE A 11 3.84 -3.58 2.24
C PHE A 11 3.06 -2.52 1.45
N ILE A 12 3.60 -2.07 0.32
CA ILE A 12 2.97 -1.09 -0.56
C ILE A 12 2.29 -1.80 -1.72
N PHE A 13 0.98 -1.64 -1.79
CA PHE A 13 0.17 -2.13 -2.92
C PHE A 13 -0.02 -1.05 -3.95
N THR A 14 0.30 -1.37 -5.19
CA THR A 14 0.03 -0.52 -6.35
C THR A 14 -0.64 -1.35 -7.44
N GLY A 15 -1.24 -0.68 -8.39
CA GLY A 15 -1.86 -1.29 -9.57
C GLY A 15 -3.04 -0.46 -10.05
N PRO A 16 -3.47 -0.64 -11.31
CA PRO A 16 -4.48 0.20 -11.92
C PRO A 16 -5.84 0.12 -11.19
N SER A 17 -6.64 1.15 -11.39
CA SER A 17 -8.03 1.14 -10.93
C SER A 17 -8.74 -0.08 -11.54
N GLY A 18 -9.42 -0.89 -10.72
CA GLY A 18 -10.04 -2.14 -11.18
C GLY A 18 -9.14 -3.39 -11.07
N ALA A 19 -7.86 -3.28 -10.67
CA ALA A 19 -7.00 -4.44 -10.45
C ALA A 19 -7.39 -5.31 -9.24
N GLY A 20 -8.31 -4.84 -8.38
CA GLY A 20 -8.81 -5.62 -7.24
C GLY A 20 -8.04 -5.44 -5.94
N LYS A 21 -7.18 -4.41 -5.83
CA LYS A 21 -6.36 -4.12 -4.64
C LYS A 21 -7.14 -4.16 -3.33
N GLY A 22 -8.27 -3.43 -3.26
CA GLY A 22 -9.08 -3.38 -2.03
C GLY A 22 -9.65 -4.74 -1.61
N SER A 23 -10.03 -5.60 -2.56
CA SER A 23 -10.53 -6.95 -2.25
C SER A 23 -9.42 -7.83 -1.68
N VAL A 24 -8.23 -7.81 -2.29
CA VAL A 24 -7.05 -8.56 -1.83
C VAL A 24 -6.63 -8.07 -0.44
N MET A 25 -6.54 -6.75 -0.23
CA MET A 25 -6.17 -6.18 1.07
C MET A 25 -7.17 -6.56 2.18
N ARG A 26 -8.49 -6.48 1.91
CA ARG A 26 -9.50 -6.87 2.91
C ARG A 26 -9.37 -8.34 3.30
N ALA A 27 -9.13 -9.24 2.36
CA ALA A 27 -8.94 -10.65 2.64
C ALA A 27 -7.68 -10.89 3.48
N LEU A 28 -6.55 -10.30 3.12
CA LEU A 28 -5.30 -10.39 3.88
C LEU A 28 -5.45 -9.88 5.32
N LEU A 29 -6.09 -8.71 5.50
CA LEU A 29 -6.30 -8.10 6.82
C LEU A 29 -7.26 -8.91 7.71
N ARG A 30 -8.20 -9.66 7.11
CA ARG A 30 -9.08 -10.59 7.82
C ARG A 30 -8.31 -11.80 8.32
N ASP A 31 -7.40 -12.33 7.49
CA ASP A 31 -6.75 -13.62 7.72
C ASP A 31 -5.42 -13.47 8.50
N ASP A 32 -4.84 -12.26 8.54
CA ASP A 32 -3.61 -11.95 9.28
C ASP A 32 -3.81 -10.82 10.29
N PRO A 33 -4.01 -11.12 11.59
CA PRO A 33 -4.23 -10.13 12.63
C PRO A 33 -2.98 -9.31 13.00
N THR A 34 -1.79 -9.67 12.49
CA THR A 34 -0.54 -8.92 12.69
C THR A 34 -0.25 -7.94 11.57
N LEU A 35 -1.08 -7.91 10.54
CA LEU A 35 -1.03 -6.93 9.46
C LEU A 35 -2.05 -5.82 9.72
N ARG A 36 -1.66 -4.57 9.57
CA ARG A 36 -2.52 -3.40 9.77
C ARG A 36 -2.59 -2.52 8.55
N LYS A 37 -3.80 -2.11 8.18
CA LYS A 37 -3.97 -1.14 7.11
C LYS A 37 -3.53 0.24 7.59
N VAL A 38 -2.64 0.86 6.84
CA VAL A 38 -2.34 2.29 6.95
C VAL A 38 -3.43 3.04 6.20
N VAL A 39 -4.31 3.72 6.93
CA VAL A 39 -5.45 4.43 6.34
C VAL A 39 -5.00 5.80 5.83
N THR A 40 -5.10 6.01 4.51
CA THR A 40 -4.74 7.26 3.84
C THR A 40 -5.90 8.28 3.90
N TYR A 41 -5.58 9.55 3.69
CA TYR A 41 -6.54 10.65 3.66
C TYR A 41 -6.98 10.97 2.22
N THR A 42 -8.22 11.39 2.06
CA THR A 42 -8.71 11.94 0.79
C THR A 42 -9.76 13.02 1.00
N THR A 43 -9.81 13.98 0.07
CA THR A 43 -10.83 15.05 0.08
C THR A 43 -12.01 14.76 -0.84
N ARG A 44 -11.98 13.67 -1.61
CA ARG A 44 -13.15 13.26 -2.36
C ARG A 44 -14.23 12.67 -1.45
N SER A 45 -15.47 12.78 -1.84
CA SER A 45 -16.57 12.11 -1.15
C SER A 45 -16.42 10.58 -1.17
N PRO A 46 -16.89 9.88 -0.11
CA PRO A 46 -16.97 8.43 -0.11
C PRO A 46 -17.77 7.89 -1.30
N ARG A 47 -17.39 6.76 -1.83
CA ARG A 47 -18.19 5.99 -2.79
C ARG A 47 -19.10 5.03 -2.03
N GLU A 48 -20.11 4.50 -2.74
CA GLU A 48 -20.95 3.44 -2.18
C GLU A 48 -20.10 2.26 -1.69
N GLY A 49 -20.32 1.85 -0.44
CA GLY A 49 -19.60 0.76 0.22
C GLY A 49 -18.22 1.12 0.78
N GLU A 50 -17.75 2.37 0.65
CA GLU A 50 -16.52 2.82 1.33
C GLU A 50 -16.83 3.28 2.76
N VAL A 51 -15.97 2.89 3.70
CA VAL A 51 -16.10 3.16 5.14
C VAL A 51 -15.00 4.11 5.59
N ASP A 52 -15.43 5.22 6.24
CA ASP A 52 -14.49 6.17 6.84
C ASP A 52 -13.66 5.51 7.95
N GLY A 53 -12.37 5.84 7.99
CA GLY A 53 -11.43 5.25 8.92
C GLY A 53 -10.99 3.82 8.55
N PHE A 54 -11.54 3.23 7.50
CA PHE A 54 -11.12 1.93 6.98
C PHE A 54 -10.61 2.02 5.53
N ASP A 55 -11.42 2.48 4.58
CA ASP A 55 -10.99 2.63 3.18
C ASP A 55 -10.10 3.86 3.03
N TYR A 56 -10.55 4.98 3.53
CA TYR A 56 -9.86 6.27 3.64
C TYR A 56 -10.29 6.98 4.92
N ARG A 57 -9.55 8.02 5.31
CA ARG A 57 -10.02 9.10 6.17
C ARG A 57 -10.54 10.21 5.26
N PHE A 58 -11.87 10.34 5.16
CA PHE A 58 -12.51 11.34 4.33
C PHE A 58 -12.55 12.66 5.08
N VAL A 59 -11.89 13.67 4.54
CA VAL A 59 -11.75 14.99 5.17
C VAL A 59 -12.08 16.11 4.18
N SER A 60 -12.44 17.29 4.65
CA SER A 60 -12.56 18.47 3.79
C SER A 60 -11.19 18.93 3.29
N VAL A 61 -11.15 19.70 2.19
CA VAL A 61 -9.91 20.30 1.68
C VAL A 61 -9.23 21.14 2.77
N GLN A 62 -10.00 21.91 3.53
CA GLN A 62 -9.45 22.73 4.62
C GLN A 62 -8.78 21.87 5.71
N GLN A 63 -9.44 20.79 6.14
CA GLN A 63 -8.88 19.86 7.12
C GLN A 63 -7.62 19.17 6.57
N PHE A 64 -7.64 18.77 5.30
CA PHE A 64 -6.48 18.15 4.66
C PHE A 64 -5.26 19.07 4.68
N LEU A 65 -5.44 20.33 4.27
CA LEU A 65 -4.34 21.30 4.26
C LEU A 65 -3.82 21.59 5.66
N GLN A 66 -4.70 21.67 6.68
CA GLN A 66 -4.28 21.77 8.08
C GLN A 66 -3.43 20.58 8.52
N LEU A 67 -3.77 19.34 8.12
CA LEU A 67 -2.97 18.15 8.42
C LEU A 67 -1.61 18.18 7.73
N VAL A 68 -1.51 18.76 6.54
CA VAL A 68 -0.24 19.00 5.84
C VAL A 68 0.61 20.01 6.62
N GLU A 69 0.05 21.15 6.99
CA GLU A 69 0.74 22.20 7.78
C GLU A 69 1.23 21.67 9.12
N GLN A 70 0.45 20.83 9.79
CA GLN A 70 0.81 20.16 11.04
C GLN A 70 1.86 19.06 10.88
N GLY A 71 2.28 18.76 9.64
CA GLY A 71 3.22 17.68 9.34
C GLY A 71 2.69 16.27 9.63
N LYS A 72 1.36 16.09 9.74
CA LYS A 72 0.71 14.80 9.96
C LYS A 72 0.58 13.98 8.69
N ILE A 73 0.62 14.62 7.53
CA ILE A 73 0.68 13.97 6.22
C ILE A 73 2.15 13.93 5.79
N PHE A 74 2.62 12.75 5.39
CA PHE A 74 3.99 12.52 4.93
C PHE A 74 4.17 12.92 3.47
N GLU A 75 3.25 12.47 2.63
CA GLU A 75 3.23 12.80 1.21
C GLU A 75 1.77 12.95 0.74
N TYR A 76 1.58 13.74 -0.31
CA TYR A 76 0.27 13.88 -0.92
C TYR A 76 0.38 14.23 -2.40
N GLU A 77 -0.72 14.00 -3.12
CA GLU A 77 -0.89 14.38 -4.50
C GLU A 77 -2.29 14.98 -4.73
N ASN A 78 -2.35 15.98 -5.62
CA ASN A 78 -3.62 16.52 -6.12
C ASN A 78 -3.91 15.85 -7.48
N VAL A 79 -4.85 14.90 -7.50
CA VAL A 79 -5.08 14.06 -8.67
C VAL A 79 -6.09 14.66 -9.66
N TYR A 80 -7.07 15.46 -9.17
CA TYR A 80 -8.09 16.11 -10.01
C TYR A 80 -8.54 17.41 -9.35
N ARG A 81 -7.98 18.52 -9.73
CA ARG A 81 -8.21 19.93 -9.29
C ARG A 81 -8.56 20.17 -7.82
N ASP A 82 -9.39 19.31 -7.18
CA ASP A 82 -9.85 19.46 -5.79
C ASP A 82 -9.82 18.16 -4.99
N HIS A 83 -9.26 17.08 -5.55
CA HIS A 83 -9.15 15.80 -4.86
C HIS A 83 -7.70 15.53 -4.46
N TYR A 84 -7.43 15.74 -3.19
CA TYR A 84 -6.18 15.39 -2.56
C TYR A 84 -6.22 13.94 -2.05
N TYR A 85 -5.10 13.26 -2.18
CA TYR A 85 -4.82 11.97 -1.55
C TYR A 85 -3.51 12.11 -0.82
N GLY A 86 -3.44 11.67 0.41
CA GLY A 86 -2.22 11.77 1.21
C GLY A 86 -2.11 10.68 2.24
N SER A 87 -0.88 10.30 2.55
CA SER A 87 -0.58 9.26 3.51
C SER A 87 -0.12 9.83 4.85
N PRO A 88 -0.48 9.19 5.98
CA PRO A 88 -0.10 9.66 7.29
C PRO A 88 1.42 9.54 7.49
N ARG A 89 1.97 10.40 8.35
CA ARG A 89 3.37 10.30 8.78
C ARG A 89 3.61 9.11 9.71
N GLU A 90 2.62 8.80 10.54
CA GLU A 90 2.66 7.64 11.44
C GLU A 90 2.05 6.43 10.73
N LEU A 91 2.87 5.41 10.48
CA LEU A 91 2.52 4.26 9.66
C LEU A 91 2.23 3.00 10.47
N PHE A 92 2.89 2.85 11.63
CA PHE A 92 2.92 1.57 12.30
C PHE A 92 2.23 1.61 13.66
N VAL A 93 1.54 0.52 13.93
CA VAL A 93 1.11 0.14 15.27
C VAL A 93 2.20 -0.76 15.84
N PRO A 94 2.72 -0.53 17.05
CA PRO A 94 3.77 -1.36 17.63
C PRO A 94 3.45 -2.85 17.55
N GLY A 95 4.41 -3.64 17.05
CA GLY A 95 4.28 -5.09 16.89
C GLY A 95 3.51 -5.56 15.66
N ASN A 96 3.16 -4.65 14.74
CA ASN A 96 2.41 -4.99 13.52
C ASN A 96 3.13 -4.47 12.27
N ASP A 97 3.06 -5.24 11.18
CA ASP A 97 3.45 -4.76 9.87
C ASP A 97 2.35 -3.89 9.25
N GLY A 98 2.73 -2.98 8.36
CA GLY A 98 1.82 -2.08 7.67
C GLY A 98 1.49 -2.54 6.25
N ILE A 99 0.25 -2.31 5.80
CA ILE A 99 -0.14 -2.43 4.39
C ILE A 99 -0.79 -1.13 3.94
N ILE A 100 -0.32 -0.57 2.83
CA ILE A 100 -0.80 0.71 2.30
C ILE A 100 -1.03 0.62 0.78
N GLU A 101 -2.06 1.32 0.28
CA GLU A 101 -2.27 1.51 -1.14
C GLU A 101 -1.70 2.85 -1.58
N LEU A 102 -0.73 2.83 -2.49
CA LEU A 102 -0.10 4.02 -3.06
C LEU A 102 0.02 3.89 -4.58
N ASP A 103 0.21 5.01 -5.25
CA ASP A 103 0.69 5.03 -6.62
C ASP A 103 2.22 4.85 -6.68
N TYR A 104 2.79 4.87 -7.90
CA TYR A 104 4.22 4.64 -8.06
C TYR A 104 5.08 5.77 -7.47
N LYS A 105 4.59 7.03 -7.46
CA LYS A 105 5.34 8.17 -6.92
C LYS A 105 5.37 8.13 -5.39
N GLY A 106 4.22 7.83 -4.77
CA GLY A 106 4.13 7.61 -3.34
C GLY A 106 5.05 6.48 -2.89
N ARG A 107 5.07 5.34 -3.63
CA ARG A 107 5.98 4.23 -3.36
C ARG A 107 7.45 4.68 -3.31
N ILE A 108 7.93 5.45 -4.29
CA ILE A 108 9.32 5.91 -4.33
C ILE A 108 9.66 6.70 -3.07
N LYS A 109 8.81 7.67 -2.68
CA LYS A 109 9.03 8.48 -1.47
C LYS A 109 9.16 7.62 -0.20
N TYR A 110 8.35 6.55 -0.12
CA TYR A 110 8.43 5.63 1.01
C TYR A 110 9.69 4.77 0.98
N GLN A 111 10.12 4.27 -0.16
CA GLN A 111 11.36 3.51 -0.31
C GLN A 111 12.62 4.34 0.00
N GLU A 112 12.60 5.65 -0.25
CA GLU A 112 13.67 6.57 0.14
C GLU A 112 13.74 6.81 1.66
N ARG A 113 12.61 6.67 2.35
CA ARG A 113 12.48 7.02 3.79
C ARG A 113 12.62 5.84 4.73
N TRP A 114 12.11 4.69 4.35
CA TRP A 114 12.06 3.50 5.20
C TRP A 114 12.82 2.33 4.58
N ARG A 115 13.57 1.61 5.41
CA ARG A 115 14.40 0.47 4.96
C ARG A 115 13.57 -0.79 4.68
N GLN A 116 12.55 -1.05 5.49
CA GLN A 116 11.72 -2.25 5.42
C GLN A 116 10.46 -1.98 4.59
N VAL A 117 10.63 -1.67 3.32
CA VAL A 117 9.53 -1.44 2.36
C VAL A 117 9.54 -2.51 1.30
N ILE A 118 8.40 -3.18 1.12
CA ILE A 118 8.18 -4.20 0.09
C ILE A 118 7.06 -3.73 -0.82
N SER A 119 7.35 -3.58 -2.09
CA SER A 119 6.40 -3.10 -3.09
C SER A 119 5.79 -4.24 -3.90
N ILE A 120 4.45 -4.28 -3.95
CA ILE A 120 3.67 -5.32 -4.64
C ILE A 120 2.78 -4.65 -5.68
N PHE A 121 2.98 -4.98 -6.95
CA PHE A 121 2.14 -4.53 -8.04
C PHE A 121 1.06 -5.58 -8.35
N LEU A 122 -0.21 -5.21 -8.19
CA LEU A 122 -1.33 -6.07 -8.57
C LEU A 122 -1.71 -5.80 -10.03
N MET A 123 -1.47 -6.80 -10.86
CA MET A 123 -1.75 -6.76 -12.29
C MET A 123 -3.14 -7.36 -12.58
N PRO A 124 -4.00 -6.71 -13.37
CA PRO A 124 -5.27 -7.29 -13.81
C PRO A 124 -5.01 -8.51 -14.71
N PRO A 125 -6.00 -9.42 -14.86
CA PRO A 125 -5.84 -10.62 -15.68
C PRO A 125 -5.62 -10.32 -17.17
N SER A 126 -6.26 -9.26 -17.66
CA SER A 126 -6.10 -8.73 -19.03
C SER A 126 -6.51 -7.27 -19.11
N LEU A 127 -6.16 -6.58 -20.19
CA LEU A 127 -6.63 -5.21 -20.45
C LEU A 127 -8.14 -5.16 -20.68
N ASP A 128 -8.74 -6.19 -21.30
CA ASP A 128 -10.18 -6.24 -21.54
C ASP A 128 -10.96 -6.40 -20.24
N GLU A 129 -10.49 -7.25 -19.34
CA GLU A 129 -11.09 -7.38 -18.01
C GLU A 129 -10.94 -6.11 -17.20
N LEU A 130 -9.79 -5.44 -17.29
CA LEU A 130 -9.59 -4.13 -16.66
C LEU A 130 -10.57 -3.09 -17.17
N LYS A 131 -10.77 -3.00 -18.49
CA LYS A 131 -11.76 -2.11 -19.11
C LYS A 131 -13.17 -2.39 -18.58
N LYS A 132 -13.59 -3.65 -18.53
CA LYS A 132 -14.89 -4.05 -17.98
C LYS A 132 -15.06 -3.60 -16.54
N ARG A 133 -14.06 -3.83 -15.68
CA ARG A 133 -14.07 -3.45 -14.26
C ARG A 133 -14.07 -1.94 -14.05
N ILE A 134 -13.41 -1.17 -14.91
CA ILE A 134 -13.44 0.29 -14.87
C ILE A 134 -14.84 0.80 -15.26
N LEU A 135 -15.43 0.25 -16.31
CA LEU A 135 -16.76 0.62 -16.79
C LEU A 135 -17.87 0.32 -15.77
N SER A 136 -17.79 -0.81 -15.08
CA SER A 136 -18.80 -1.21 -14.09
C SER A 136 -18.82 -0.35 -12.82
N ARG A 137 -17.75 0.40 -12.53
CA ARG A 137 -17.58 1.17 -11.28
C ARG A 137 -17.91 2.66 -11.36
N SER A 138 -18.19 3.21 -12.54
CA SER A 138 -18.42 4.65 -12.68
C SER A 138 -19.22 5.01 -13.92
N HIS A 139 -20.09 6.02 -13.78
CA HIS A 139 -20.61 6.73 -14.93
C HIS A 139 -19.44 7.27 -15.78
N VAL A 140 -19.51 7.06 -17.08
CA VAL A 140 -18.47 6.99 -18.11
C VAL A 140 -17.67 8.30 -18.38
N ALA A 141 -17.72 9.30 -17.50
CA ALA A 141 -16.83 10.46 -17.65
C ALA A 141 -15.37 10.06 -17.41
N ASN A 142 -14.55 10.10 -18.48
CA ASN A 142 -13.09 9.88 -18.50
C ASN A 142 -12.57 8.44 -18.53
N LEU A 143 -13.21 7.52 -19.27
CA LEU A 143 -12.67 6.18 -19.51
C LEU A 143 -11.25 6.21 -20.13
N SER A 144 -11.04 7.07 -21.14
CA SER A 144 -9.73 7.22 -21.81
C SER A 144 -8.63 7.57 -20.82
N ALA A 145 -8.82 8.63 -20.03
CA ALA A 145 -7.82 9.06 -19.04
C ALA A 145 -7.50 7.98 -17.99
N ARG A 146 -8.48 7.14 -17.62
CA ARG A 146 -8.26 6.02 -16.70
C ARG A 146 -7.49 4.88 -17.34
N LEU A 147 -7.72 4.61 -18.62
CA LEU A 147 -6.96 3.61 -19.37
C LEU A 147 -5.52 4.09 -19.61
N ASP A 148 -5.33 5.35 -19.94
CA ASP A 148 -4.01 5.95 -20.11
C ASP A 148 -3.21 5.87 -18.81
N ASN A 149 -3.83 6.20 -17.67
CA ASN A 149 -3.23 6.05 -16.34
C ASN A 149 -2.91 4.57 -16.04
N ALA A 150 -3.80 3.65 -16.41
CA ALA A 150 -3.55 2.22 -16.20
C ALA A 150 -2.36 1.71 -17.02
N VAL A 151 -2.22 2.14 -18.27
CA VAL A 151 -1.07 1.82 -19.12
C VAL A 151 0.22 2.39 -18.54
N GLU A 152 0.17 3.63 -18.05
CA GLU A 152 1.34 4.26 -17.40
C GLU A 152 1.76 3.48 -16.15
N GLN A 153 0.83 3.10 -15.30
CA GLN A 153 1.14 2.27 -14.13
C GLN A 153 1.72 0.90 -14.51
N LEU A 154 1.22 0.26 -15.55
CA LEU A 154 1.76 -1.02 -16.04
C LEU A 154 3.21 -0.90 -16.54
N ARG A 155 3.60 0.23 -17.12
CA ARG A 155 5.00 0.48 -17.53
C ARG A 155 5.95 0.45 -16.35
N HIS A 156 5.51 0.92 -15.18
CA HIS A 156 6.30 0.92 -13.95
C HIS A 156 6.32 -0.42 -13.21
N ALA A 157 5.47 -1.39 -13.60
CA ALA A 157 5.31 -2.67 -12.87
C ALA A 157 6.64 -3.44 -12.67
N LYS A 158 7.56 -3.36 -13.65
CA LYS A 158 8.87 -4.03 -13.58
C LYS A 158 9.81 -3.49 -12.48
N SER A 159 9.52 -2.32 -11.91
CA SER A 159 10.31 -1.70 -10.83
C SER A 159 9.83 -2.10 -9.42
N TYR A 160 8.83 -2.96 -9.32
CA TYR A 160 8.32 -3.46 -8.04
C TYR A 160 9.04 -4.72 -7.62
N ASP A 161 9.13 -4.96 -6.31
CA ASP A 161 9.74 -6.18 -5.77
C ASP A 161 8.95 -7.41 -6.21
N TYR A 162 7.62 -7.28 -6.28
CA TYR A 162 6.72 -8.35 -6.71
C TYR A 162 5.65 -7.84 -7.67
N VAL A 163 5.36 -8.66 -8.71
CA VAL A 163 4.22 -8.46 -9.62
C VAL A 163 3.31 -9.66 -9.52
N VAL A 164 2.08 -9.45 -9.04
CA VAL A 164 1.11 -10.52 -8.83
C VAL A 164 -0.10 -10.32 -9.73
N LYS A 165 -0.43 -11.33 -10.52
CA LYS A 165 -1.62 -11.32 -11.38
C LYS A 165 -2.86 -11.67 -10.55
N ASN A 166 -3.89 -10.82 -10.61
CA ASN A 166 -5.17 -11.01 -9.95
C ASN A 166 -6.21 -11.55 -10.96
N ASP A 167 -6.04 -12.79 -11.36
CA ASP A 167 -6.96 -13.55 -12.22
C ASP A 167 -8.04 -14.26 -11.40
N ASP A 168 -7.68 -14.80 -10.26
CA ASP A 168 -8.56 -15.39 -9.27
C ASP A 168 -8.24 -14.77 -7.90
N LEU A 169 -9.28 -14.37 -7.14
CA LEU A 169 -9.08 -13.64 -5.89
C LEU A 169 -8.38 -14.48 -4.84
N ASP A 170 -8.82 -15.72 -4.63
CA ASP A 170 -8.31 -16.56 -3.55
C ASP A 170 -6.85 -16.97 -3.82
N GLN A 171 -6.52 -17.30 -5.07
CA GLN A 171 -5.14 -17.57 -5.47
C GLN A 171 -4.26 -16.32 -5.37
N CYS A 172 -4.79 -15.14 -5.73
CA CYS A 172 -4.06 -13.89 -5.59
C CYS A 172 -3.76 -13.58 -4.12
N VAL A 173 -4.74 -13.74 -3.24
CA VAL A 173 -4.58 -13.58 -1.78
C VAL A 173 -3.54 -14.55 -1.24
N ALA A 174 -3.60 -15.83 -1.62
CA ALA A 174 -2.62 -16.83 -1.21
C ALA A 174 -1.19 -16.46 -1.63
N ARG A 175 -0.99 -16.06 -2.90
CA ARG A 175 0.32 -15.61 -3.41
C ARG A 175 0.85 -14.40 -2.63
N VAL A 176 -0.01 -13.43 -2.31
CA VAL A 176 0.41 -12.26 -1.54
C VAL A 176 0.68 -12.61 -0.08
N ALA A 177 -0.09 -13.50 0.52
CA ALA A 177 0.18 -14.01 1.87
C ALA A 177 1.54 -14.74 1.94
N ASP A 178 1.90 -15.51 0.91
CA ASP A 178 3.22 -16.13 0.79
C ASP A 178 4.35 -15.09 0.71
N ILE A 179 4.15 -13.99 -0.04
CA ILE A 179 5.11 -12.88 -0.10
C ILE A 179 5.30 -12.28 1.30
N VAL A 180 4.21 -11.96 2.00
CA VAL A 180 4.25 -11.42 3.36
C VAL A 180 5.02 -12.35 4.29
N ARG A 181 4.74 -13.65 4.24
CA ARG A 181 5.42 -14.66 5.05
C ARG A 181 6.92 -14.74 4.76
N VAL A 182 7.31 -14.78 3.49
CA VAL A 182 8.72 -14.87 3.07
C VAL A 182 9.50 -13.63 3.49
N GLU A 183 8.92 -12.44 3.33
CA GLU A 183 9.59 -11.19 3.71
C GLU A 183 9.76 -11.06 5.24
N ARG A 184 8.80 -11.55 6.02
CA ARG A 184 8.95 -11.67 7.48
C ARG A 184 10.07 -12.60 7.87
N LEU A 185 10.15 -13.79 7.26
CA LEU A 185 11.27 -14.73 7.50
C LEU A 185 12.61 -14.11 7.13
N ARG A 186 12.70 -13.38 6.03
CA ARG A 186 13.92 -12.69 5.61
C ARG A 186 14.35 -11.61 6.60
N ARG A 187 13.39 -10.81 7.10
CA ARG A 187 13.62 -9.79 8.13
C ARG A 187 14.12 -10.43 9.43
N ASP A 188 13.39 -11.42 9.92
CA ASP A 188 13.64 -12.05 11.21
C ASP A 188 15.00 -12.77 11.23
N GLY A 189 15.37 -13.43 10.14
CA GLY A 189 16.70 -14.06 10.01
C GLY A 189 17.85 -13.05 9.99
N ARG A 190 17.67 -11.88 9.38
CA ARG A 190 18.67 -10.80 9.42
C ARG A 190 18.80 -10.22 10.83
N TYR A 191 17.68 -9.98 11.50
CA TYR A 191 17.67 -9.47 12.86
C TYR A 191 18.43 -10.42 13.81
N GLN A 192 18.13 -11.71 13.77
CA GLN A 192 18.85 -12.72 14.58
C GLN A 192 20.36 -12.75 14.31
N LEU A 193 20.76 -12.59 13.05
CA LEU A 193 22.17 -12.51 12.68
C LEU A 193 22.84 -11.27 13.26
N ASP A 194 22.19 -10.11 13.19
CA ASP A 194 22.70 -8.85 13.72
C ASP A 194 22.85 -8.91 15.26
N GLU A 195 21.89 -9.53 15.97
CA GLU A 195 21.99 -9.79 17.42
C GLU A 195 23.21 -10.63 17.76
N MET A 196 23.42 -11.76 17.05
CA MET A 196 24.60 -12.62 17.28
C MET A 196 25.92 -11.88 17.03
N ILE A 197 25.98 -11.04 15.99
CA ILE A 197 27.19 -10.24 15.71
C ILE A 197 27.45 -9.25 16.85
N HIS A 198 26.40 -8.61 17.39
CA HIS A 198 26.54 -7.64 18.47
C HIS A 198 27.04 -8.30 19.76
N GLU A 199 26.45 -9.43 20.15
CA GLU A 199 26.91 -10.24 21.29
C GLU A 199 28.41 -10.60 21.19
N LEU A 200 28.88 -11.02 20.01
CA LEU A 200 30.29 -11.37 19.76
C LEU A 200 31.22 -10.13 19.84
N GLN A 201 30.72 -8.92 19.64
CA GLN A 201 31.49 -7.68 19.75
C GLN A 201 31.58 -7.21 21.19
N ASP A 202 30.54 -7.42 21.99
CA ASP A 202 30.49 -7.03 23.41
C ASP A 202 31.33 -7.97 24.31
N GLU A 203 31.62 -9.19 23.85
CA GLU A 203 32.52 -10.17 24.53
C GLU A 203 34.02 -9.91 24.29
N ARG A 204 34.38 -8.91 23.47
CA ARG A 204 35.80 -8.55 23.14
C ARG A 204 36.22 -7.30 23.88
#